data_f626f613a157f6d04656132b19fb157a
#
_entry.id   f626f613a157f6d04656132b19fb157a
#
_cell.length_a   1.000
_cell.length_b   1.000
_cell.length_c   1.000
_cell.angle_alpha   90.00
_cell.angle_beta   90.00
_cell.angle_gamma   90.00
#
_symmetry.space_group_name_H-M   'P 1'
#
loop_
_entity.id
_entity.type
_entity.pdbx_description
1 polymer ?
#
loop_
_entity_poly.entity_id
_entity_poly.type
_entity_poly.pdbx_seq_one_letter_code
_entity_poly.pdbx_strand_id
1 'polypeptide(L)'
;SISNTLTLKDLSNYKAEWKEPLGVNIFGYDAWTSQPPTQGYLTLTTLKAYEVMQSKELDLHQLIEVYRIFASDRDNILYDYKNKLDNFIGTDLNYIKEKIKLYNPKKSELFNFPNPHGGGTAYMNTVDRNGLGVSLIQSNFHGIGSRIGVGNYGFFLHNRGCGFNLNQQHPNFLKSGNKPLHTLSPTLWSKDDSLEFIIGTRGGRYQPQLLAQVILPYLLDIDSFESIIKNPRWVIDYFDSNKSSSIKFEKINKKDLEYLKKKNHGVINENEYKNAYGPISVIYKNNKNYFQGVADIRVGTEKVFSSL
;
A
#
# COMPACT_ATOMS: atom_id res chain seq x y z
N SER A 1 -7.13 -34.58 5.69
CA SER A 1 -6.76 -33.55 6.64
C SER A 1 -5.77 -32.60 5.99
N ILE A 2 -6.04 -31.29 6.02
CA ILE A 2 -5.21 -30.29 5.35
C ILE A 2 -3.92 -30.06 6.15
N SER A 3 -3.91 -30.27 7.41
CA SER A 3 -2.76 -30.39 8.34
C SER A 3 -3.30 -30.67 9.75
N ASN A 4 -2.44 -31.11 10.66
CA ASN A 4 -2.79 -31.21 12.07
C ASN A 4 -2.99 -29.85 12.75
N THR A 5 -2.80 -28.74 12.02
CA THR A 5 -2.85 -27.36 12.54
C THR A 5 -4.14 -26.61 12.18
N LEU A 6 -4.90 -27.07 11.17
CA LEU A 6 -6.17 -26.48 10.77
C LEU A 6 -7.29 -27.53 10.87
N THR A 7 -8.27 -27.28 11.73
CA THR A 7 -9.38 -28.19 12.00
C THR A 7 -10.68 -27.71 11.35
N LEU A 8 -11.67 -28.58 11.23
CA LEU A 8 -13.03 -28.19 10.80
C LEU A 8 -13.66 -27.18 11.76
N LYS A 9 -13.32 -27.24 13.05
CA LYS A 9 -13.77 -26.27 14.05
C LYS A 9 -13.22 -24.89 13.78
N ASP A 10 -11.95 -24.77 13.36
CA ASP A 10 -11.35 -23.47 13.00
C ASP A 10 -12.08 -22.85 11.82
N LEU A 11 -12.37 -23.65 10.79
CA LEU A 11 -13.11 -23.18 9.61
C LEU A 11 -14.55 -22.80 9.95
N SER A 12 -15.26 -23.57 10.76
CA SER A 12 -16.65 -23.29 11.15
C SER A 12 -16.78 -22.07 12.07
N ASN A 13 -15.77 -21.80 12.87
CA ASN A 13 -15.74 -20.65 13.78
C ASN A 13 -15.36 -19.34 13.08
N TYR A 14 -14.75 -19.40 11.89
CA TYR A 14 -14.37 -18.19 11.15
C TYR A 14 -15.60 -17.51 10.58
N LYS A 15 -15.73 -16.23 10.84
CA LYS A 15 -16.81 -15.38 10.32
C LYS A 15 -16.24 -14.09 9.77
N ALA A 16 -16.91 -13.54 8.76
CA ALA A 16 -16.65 -12.18 8.31
C ALA A 16 -17.02 -11.19 9.40
N GLU A 17 -16.22 -10.15 9.55
CA GLU A 17 -16.38 -9.12 10.59
C GLU A 17 -16.46 -7.74 9.94
N TRP A 18 -17.40 -6.93 10.38
CA TRP A 18 -17.36 -5.48 10.14
C TRP A 18 -16.37 -4.84 11.09
N LYS A 19 -15.56 -3.93 10.56
CA LYS A 19 -14.54 -3.19 11.32
C LYS A 19 -14.62 -1.71 10.96
N GLU A 20 -14.41 -0.86 11.95
CA GLU A 20 -14.20 0.56 11.68
C GLU A 20 -12.95 0.77 10.84
N PRO A 21 -12.95 1.66 9.84
CA PRO A 21 -11.77 1.96 9.07
C PRO A 21 -10.75 2.73 9.91
N LEU A 22 -9.48 2.66 9.52
CA LEU A 22 -8.44 3.54 10.03
C LEU A 22 -8.47 4.84 9.23
N GLY A 23 -8.65 5.98 9.89
CA GLY A 23 -8.77 7.30 9.27
C GLY A 23 -7.63 8.25 9.65
N VAL A 24 -7.18 9.08 8.70
CA VAL A 24 -6.21 10.16 8.92
C VAL A 24 -6.56 11.34 8.02
N ASN A 25 -6.63 12.54 8.57
CA ASN A 25 -6.75 13.74 7.73
C ASN A 25 -5.40 14.09 7.11
N ILE A 26 -5.35 14.24 5.77
CA ILE A 26 -4.14 14.46 4.97
C ILE A 26 -4.45 15.50 3.90
N PHE A 27 -3.76 16.63 3.89
CA PHE A 27 -3.97 17.74 2.95
C PHE A 27 -5.45 18.18 2.84
N GLY A 28 -6.19 18.12 3.96
CA GLY A 28 -7.60 18.47 4.02
C GLY A 28 -8.56 17.41 3.50
N TYR A 29 -8.10 16.22 3.17
CA TYR A 29 -8.92 15.05 2.88
C TYR A 29 -8.93 14.10 4.06
N ASP A 30 -10.06 13.46 4.32
CA ASP A 30 -10.15 12.34 5.23
C ASP A 30 -9.84 11.06 4.47
N ALA A 31 -8.69 10.50 4.76
CA ALA A 31 -8.15 9.32 4.11
C ALA A 31 -8.41 8.08 4.94
N TRP A 32 -8.97 7.05 4.33
CA TRP A 32 -9.42 5.83 5.00
C TRP A 32 -8.74 4.59 4.43
N THR A 33 -8.43 3.63 5.30
CA THR A 33 -7.94 2.29 4.92
C THR A 33 -8.39 1.24 5.94
N SER A 34 -8.18 -0.03 5.63
CA SER A 34 -8.46 -1.11 6.57
C SER A 34 -7.54 -1.06 7.79
N GLN A 35 -8.06 -1.46 8.95
CA GLN A 35 -7.31 -1.57 10.20
C GLN A 35 -6.15 -2.57 10.11
N PRO A 36 -5.12 -2.48 11.01
CA PRO A 36 -4.19 -3.57 11.25
C PRO A 36 -4.89 -4.92 11.50
N PRO A 37 -4.31 -6.03 11.07
CA PRO A 37 -2.92 -6.20 10.63
C PRO A 37 -2.66 -5.95 9.14
N THR A 38 -3.41 -5.06 8.47
CA THR A 38 -3.13 -4.67 7.08
C THR A 38 -2.13 -3.51 7.00
N GLN A 39 -1.36 -3.47 5.92
CA GLN A 39 -0.32 -2.44 5.74
C GLN A 39 -0.81 -1.13 5.11
N GLY A 40 -2.12 -0.96 4.89
CA GLY A 40 -2.68 0.23 4.25
C GLY A 40 -2.30 1.55 4.93
N TYR A 41 -2.10 1.51 6.24
CA TYR A 41 -1.64 2.64 7.02
C TYR A 41 -0.33 3.26 6.49
N LEU A 42 0.58 2.47 5.89
CA LEU A 42 1.84 3.00 5.36
C LEU A 42 1.65 4.05 4.26
N THR A 43 0.61 3.89 3.42
CA THR A 43 0.24 4.92 2.46
C THR A 43 -0.14 6.20 3.18
N LEU A 44 -1.05 6.11 4.15
CA LEU A 44 -1.56 7.27 4.89
C LEU A 44 -0.45 7.95 5.69
N THR A 45 0.36 7.16 6.39
CA THR A 45 1.47 7.67 7.21
C THR A 45 2.55 8.35 6.37
N THR A 46 2.89 7.78 5.20
CA THR A 46 3.85 8.39 4.27
C THR A 46 3.36 9.75 3.78
N LEU A 47 2.10 9.84 3.37
CA LEU A 47 1.51 11.09 2.88
C LEU A 47 1.32 12.12 4.00
N LYS A 48 0.90 11.69 5.19
CA LYS A 48 0.80 12.56 6.37
C LYS A 48 2.16 13.10 6.80
N ALA A 49 3.19 12.28 6.77
CA ALA A 49 4.54 12.71 7.08
C ALA A 49 5.03 13.78 6.08
N TYR A 50 4.73 13.59 4.79
CA TYR A 50 5.06 14.58 3.76
C TYR A 50 4.36 15.92 4.01
N GLU A 51 3.07 15.90 4.41
CA GLU A 51 2.31 17.09 4.82
C GLU A 51 2.94 17.76 6.06
N VAL A 52 3.26 16.96 7.10
CA VAL A 52 3.88 17.47 8.35
C VAL A 52 5.24 18.15 8.09
N MET A 53 5.98 17.70 7.09
CA MET A 53 7.23 18.33 6.65
C MET A 53 6.99 19.62 5.86
N GLN A 54 5.74 19.99 5.59
CA GLN A 54 5.33 21.23 4.88
C GLN A 54 5.93 21.38 3.49
N SER A 55 6.23 20.27 2.83
CA SER A 55 6.77 20.26 1.47
C SER A 55 5.66 20.59 0.47
N LYS A 56 5.83 21.66 -0.30
CA LYS A 56 4.87 22.13 -1.31
C LYS A 56 5.15 21.58 -2.71
N GLU A 57 6.32 21.02 -2.92
CA GLU A 57 6.77 20.47 -4.19
C GLU A 57 7.01 18.98 -4.07
N LEU A 58 6.85 18.27 -5.17
CA LEU A 58 7.18 16.85 -5.24
C LEU A 58 8.70 16.67 -5.28
N ASP A 59 9.29 16.27 -4.17
CA ASP A 59 10.69 15.84 -4.09
C ASP A 59 10.78 14.32 -4.05
N LEU A 60 11.36 13.74 -5.10
CA LEU A 60 11.47 12.30 -5.25
C LEU A 60 12.34 11.65 -4.17
N HIS A 61 13.45 12.29 -3.77
CA HIS A 61 14.29 11.82 -2.68
C HIS A 61 13.51 11.82 -1.35
N GLN A 62 12.80 12.91 -1.06
CA GLN A 62 12.02 13.01 0.16
C GLN A 62 10.92 11.93 0.22
N LEU A 63 10.16 11.74 -0.86
CA LEU A 63 9.11 10.74 -0.89
C LEU A 63 9.64 9.31 -0.66
N ILE A 64 10.76 8.98 -1.31
CA ILE A 64 11.43 7.68 -1.16
C ILE A 64 11.92 7.48 0.28
N GLU A 65 12.61 8.45 0.85
CA GLU A 65 13.17 8.32 2.20
C GLU A 65 12.08 8.30 3.28
N VAL A 66 11.06 9.15 3.15
CA VAL A 66 9.90 9.13 4.07
C VAL A 66 9.22 7.78 4.05
N TYR A 67 8.95 7.22 2.86
CA TYR A 67 8.40 5.87 2.78
C TYR A 67 9.33 4.83 3.45
N ARG A 68 10.64 4.90 3.22
CA ARG A 68 11.63 4.00 3.83
C ARG A 68 11.60 4.03 5.34
N ILE A 69 11.58 5.21 5.93
CA ILE A 69 11.53 5.41 7.38
C ILE A 69 10.38 4.61 8.00
N PHE A 70 9.18 4.75 7.48
CA PHE A 70 8.01 4.06 8.03
C PHE A 70 7.95 2.58 7.65
N ALA A 71 8.35 2.24 6.43
CA ALA A 71 8.35 0.85 5.98
C ALA A 71 9.38 -0.01 6.70
N SER A 72 10.50 0.55 7.16
CA SER A 72 11.50 -0.17 7.95
C SER A 72 10.98 -0.62 9.32
N ASP A 73 10.02 0.10 9.87
CA ASP A 73 9.42 -0.20 11.18
C ASP A 73 8.14 -1.06 11.08
N ARG A 74 7.69 -1.31 9.86
CA ARG A 74 6.41 -1.99 9.58
C ARG A 74 6.24 -3.30 10.34
N ASP A 75 7.21 -4.18 10.28
CA ASP A 75 7.10 -5.51 10.86
C ASP A 75 7.14 -5.50 12.40
N ASN A 76 7.65 -4.41 13.00
CA ASN A 76 7.64 -4.22 14.45
C ASN A 76 6.29 -3.75 14.98
N ILE A 77 5.57 -2.94 14.20
CA ILE A 77 4.31 -2.32 14.63
C ILE A 77 3.07 -2.93 13.98
N LEU A 78 3.22 -3.79 12.97
CA LEU A 78 2.08 -4.38 12.27
C LEU A 78 1.85 -5.83 12.71
N TYR A 79 0.84 -6.01 13.55
CA TYR A 79 0.40 -7.32 14.07
C TYR A 79 -1.09 -7.31 14.42
N ASP A 80 -1.63 -8.42 14.89
CA ASP A 80 -3.02 -8.54 15.29
C ASP A 80 -3.27 -7.91 16.67
N TYR A 81 -3.82 -6.71 16.68
CA TYR A 81 -4.14 -5.94 17.91
C TYR A 81 -5.35 -6.46 18.70
N LYS A 82 -6.03 -7.52 18.23
CA LYS A 82 -7.21 -8.09 18.92
C LYS A 82 -8.27 -7.03 19.27
N ASN A 83 -8.56 -6.11 18.35
CA ASN A 83 -9.47 -4.98 18.51
C ASN A 83 -9.02 -3.89 19.52
N LYS A 84 -7.76 -3.87 19.93
CA LYS A 84 -7.15 -2.83 20.78
C LYS A 84 -6.41 -1.80 19.93
N LEU A 85 -7.11 -1.14 19.01
CA LEU A 85 -6.51 -0.19 18.07
C LEU A 85 -5.90 1.05 18.72
N ASP A 86 -6.35 1.42 19.92
CA ASP A 86 -5.78 2.53 20.70
C ASP A 86 -4.27 2.37 20.92
N ASN A 87 -3.77 1.14 20.83
CA ASN A 87 -2.33 0.85 20.93
C ASN A 87 -1.60 0.92 19.57
N PHE A 88 -2.31 1.15 18.47
CA PHE A 88 -1.70 1.24 17.15
C PHE A 88 -1.13 2.64 16.90
N ILE A 89 0.18 2.73 16.83
CA ILE A 89 0.90 4.01 16.69
C ILE A 89 1.16 4.43 15.24
N GLY A 90 0.93 3.54 14.27
CA GLY A 90 1.37 3.75 12.89
C GLY A 90 0.83 5.01 12.21
N THR A 91 -0.29 5.56 12.68
CA THR A 91 -0.87 6.82 12.20
C THR A 91 -0.83 7.94 13.25
N ASP A 92 -0.25 7.70 14.41
CA ASP A 92 -0.12 8.69 15.47
C ASP A 92 0.80 9.85 15.05
N LEU A 93 0.36 11.08 15.31
CA LEU A 93 1.09 12.28 14.88
C LEU A 93 2.44 12.44 15.60
N ASN A 94 2.54 12.04 16.86
CA ASN A 94 3.80 12.12 17.61
C ASN A 94 4.78 11.09 17.08
N TYR A 95 4.31 9.86 16.80
CA TYR A 95 5.12 8.84 16.14
C TYR A 95 5.65 9.35 14.78
N ILE A 96 4.80 9.94 13.96
CA ILE A 96 5.19 10.51 12.66
C ILE A 96 6.25 11.61 12.86
N LYS A 97 6.03 12.57 13.76
CA LYS A 97 6.97 13.67 14.05
C LYS A 97 8.33 13.18 14.54
N GLU A 98 8.36 12.13 15.37
CA GLU A 98 9.62 11.55 15.81
C GLU A 98 10.34 10.82 14.68
N LYS A 99 9.63 10.05 13.87
CA LYS A 99 10.24 9.29 12.77
C LYS A 99 10.80 10.18 11.65
N ILE A 100 10.13 11.27 11.29
CA ILE A 100 10.65 12.18 10.25
C ILE A 100 11.95 12.88 10.63
N LYS A 101 12.33 12.90 11.91
CA LYS A 101 13.67 13.39 12.35
C LYS A 101 14.82 12.54 11.78
N LEU A 102 14.54 11.31 11.36
CA LEU A 102 15.50 10.43 10.70
C LEU A 102 15.75 10.81 9.23
N TYR A 103 14.92 11.70 8.66
CA TYR A 103 15.08 12.13 7.28
C TYR A 103 16.34 12.98 7.11
N ASN A 104 17.17 12.58 6.16
CA ASN A 104 18.37 13.31 5.78
C ASN A 104 18.16 13.94 4.38
N PRO A 105 18.04 15.29 4.27
CA PRO A 105 17.78 15.94 2.97
C PRO A 105 18.98 15.90 2.02
N LYS A 106 20.16 15.50 2.49
CA LYS A 106 21.39 15.50 1.69
C LYS A 106 21.72 14.15 1.07
N LYS A 107 21.34 13.05 1.71
CA LYS A 107 21.69 11.70 1.25
C LYS A 107 20.66 10.67 1.70
N SER A 108 20.63 9.57 0.95
CA SER A 108 19.89 8.36 1.34
C SER A 108 20.53 7.70 2.54
N GLU A 109 19.70 7.25 3.48
CA GLU A 109 20.12 6.49 4.66
C GLU A 109 19.80 5.00 4.48
N LEU A 110 20.51 4.17 5.22
CA LEU A 110 20.31 2.72 5.20
C LEU A 110 19.21 2.33 6.19
N PHE A 111 18.20 1.63 5.70
CA PHE A 111 17.14 1.04 6.53
C PHE A 111 17.05 -0.45 6.24
N ASN A 112 16.83 -1.25 7.28
CA ASN A 112 16.53 -2.66 7.13
C ASN A 112 15.08 -2.84 6.68
N PHE A 113 14.88 -3.57 5.60
CA PHE A 113 13.54 -3.88 5.09
C PHE A 113 13.32 -5.38 5.06
N PRO A 114 12.12 -5.82 5.41
CA PRO A 114 11.77 -7.21 5.20
C PRO A 114 11.58 -7.53 3.72
N ASN A 115 11.84 -8.78 3.37
CA ASN A 115 11.78 -9.30 1.99
C ASN A 115 10.45 -8.96 1.29
N PRO A 116 10.42 -8.23 0.14
CA PRO A 116 9.23 -8.07 -0.63
C PRO A 116 8.93 -9.35 -1.39
N HIS A 117 7.84 -9.99 -1.08
CA HIS A 117 7.30 -11.04 -1.90
C HIS A 117 6.14 -10.47 -2.72
N GLY A 118 6.23 -10.60 -4.03
CA GLY A 118 5.12 -10.29 -4.94
C GLY A 118 3.93 -11.19 -4.63
N GLY A 119 2.71 -10.70 -4.82
CA GLY A 119 1.48 -11.45 -4.58
C GLY A 119 0.50 -11.37 -5.74
N GLY A 120 -0.34 -12.39 -5.88
CA GLY A 120 -1.52 -12.35 -6.73
C GLY A 120 -2.64 -11.62 -6.00
N THR A 121 -3.04 -10.44 -6.49
CA THR A 121 -4.08 -9.60 -5.89
C THR A 121 -4.99 -9.09 -7.00
N ALA A 122 -6.29 -9.04 -6.75
CA ALA A 122 -7.26 -8.32 -7.55
C ALA A 122 -7.75 -7.10 -6.76
N TYR A 123 -7.83 -5.96 -7.42
CA TYR A 123 -8.42 -4.74 -6.90
C TYR A 123 -9.51 -4.25 -7.85
N MET A 124 -10.62 -3.81 -7.29
CA MET A 124 -11.68 -3.14 -8.02
C MET A 124 -12.33 -2.07 -7.17
N ASN A 125 -12.87 -1.05 -7.79
CA ASN A 125 -13.62 0.01 -7.17
C ASN A 125 -14.90 0.30 -7.95
N THR A 126 -15.89 0.82 -7.26
CA THR A 126 -17.14 1.27 -7.87
C THR A 126 -17.71 2.43 -7.06
N VAL A 127 -18.44 3.31 -7.75
CA VAL A 127 -19.18 4.42 -7.14
C VAL A 127 -20.54 4.47 -7.80
N ASP A 128 -21.60 4.57 -7.02
CA ASP A 128 -22.94 4.76 -7.54
C ASP A 128 -23.24 6.26 -7.79
N ARG A 129 -24.39 6.54 -8.40
CA ARG A 129 -24.83 7.91 -8.70
C ARG A 129 -25.03 8.79 -7.46
N ASN A 130 -25.18 8.19 -6.28
CA ASN A 130 -25.37 8.91 -5.02
C ASN A 130 -24.05 9.16 -4.28
N GLY A 131 -22.93 8.70 -4.84
CA GLY A 131 -21.61 8.82 -4.23
C GLY A 131 -21.26 7.70 -3.24
N LEU A 132 -22.08 6.63 -3.16
CA LEU A 132 -21.70 5.46 -2.37
C LEU A 132 -20.57 4.70 -3.09
N GLY A 133 -19.40 4.68 -2.46
CA GLY A 133 -18.20 4.10 -3.03
C GLY A 133 -17.76 2.81 -2.34
N VAL A 134 -17.24 1.87 -3.13
CA VAL A 134 -16.64 0.62 -2.63
C VAL A 134 -15.21 0.48 -3.15
N SER A 135 -14.27 0.26 -2.22
CA SER A 135 -12.87 -0.09 -2.49
C SER A 135 -12.67 -1.55 -2.13
N LEU A 136 -12.66 -2.45 -3.12
CA LEU A 136 -12.61 -3.89 -2.91
C LEU A 136 -11.26 -4.45 -3.32
N ILE A 137 -10.63 -5.17 -2.39
CA ILE A 137 -9.36 -5.83 -2.66
C ILE A 137 -9.38 -7.27 -2.15
N GLN A 138 -8.92 -8.21 -2.98
CA GLN A 138 -8.87 -9.63 -2.68
C GLN A 138 -7.52 -10.23 -3.09
N SER A 139 -6.98 -11.12 -2.27
CA SER A 139 -5.70 -11.76 -2.56
C SER A 139 -5.54 -13.06 -1.79
N ASN A 140 -5.00 -14.07 -2.43
CA ASN A 140 -4.52 -15.29 -1.80
C ASN A 140 -3.08 -15.18 -1.31
N PHE A 141 -2.46 -14.01 -1.40
CA PHE A 141 -1.09 -13.62 -1.11
C PHE A 141 -0.11 -14.03 -2.23
N HIS A 142 0.66 -15.11 -2.11
CA HIS A 142 1.60 -15.50 -3.17
C HIS A 142 0.91 -16.31 -4.26
N GLY A 143 0.90 -15.80 -5.49
CA GLY A 143 0.29 -16.45 -6.65
C GLY A 143 -1.18 -16.82 -6.38
N ILE A 144 -1.52 -18.07 -6.53
CA ILE A 144 -2.86 -18.61 -6.24
C ILE A 144 -3.04 -19.09 -4.78
N GLY A 145 -2.14 -18.68 -3.88
CA GLY A 145 -2.17 -19.06 -2.46
C GLY A 145 -1.47 -20.38 -2.17
N SER A 146 -2.10 -21.24 -1.34
CA SER A 146 -1.54 -22.54 -0.94
C SER A 146 -1.57 -23.60 -2.03
N ARG A 147 -2.21 -23.35 -3.16
CA ARG A 147 -2.53 -24.31 -4.23
C ARG A 147 -3.50 -25.42 -3.81
N ILE A 148 -4.14 -25.28 -2.64
CA ILE A 148 -5.16 -26.20 -2.16
C ILE A 148 -6.53 -25.66 -2.59
N GLY A 149 -7.16 -26.34 -3.53
CA GLY A 149 -8.53 -26.05 -3.95
C GLY A 149 -9.55 -26.55 -2.93
N VAL A 150 -10.62 -25.80 -2.72
CA VAL A 150 -11.66 -26.13 -1.75
C VAL A 150 -12.85 -26.77 -2.49
N GLY A 151 -12.76 -28.09 -2.70
CA GLY A 151 -13.82 -28.88 -3.31
C GLY A 151 -14.44 -28.25 -4.55
N ASN A 152 -15.75 -28.15 -4.60
CA ASN A 152 -16.51 -27.57 -5.72
C ASN A 152 -16.80 -26.06 -5.54
N TYR A 153 -16.21 -25.41 -4.53
CA TYR A 153 -16.47 -23.99 -4.25
C TYR A 153 -15.71 -23.03 -5.14
N GLY A 154 -14.77 -23.50 -5.96
CA GLY A 154 -14.10 -22.70 -6.99
C GLY A 154 -13.04 -21.69 -6.48
N PHE A 155 -12.51 -21.87 -5.26
CA PHE A 155 -11.45 -21.02 -4.73
C PHE A 155 -10.30 -21.84 -4.13
N PHE A 156 -9.14 -21.17 -3.99
CA PHE A 156 -7.96 -21.71 -3.32
C PHE A 156 -7.80 -21.11 -1.93
N LEU A 157 -7.32 -21.90 -0.97
CA LEU A 157 -6.91 -21.37 0.32
C LEU A 157 -5.71 -20.44 0.14
N HIS A 158 -5.73 -19.29 0.83
CA HIS A 158 -4.61 -18.38 0.85
C HIS A 158 -3.41 -18.96 1.62
N ASN A 159 -2.21 -18.41 1.39
CA ASN A 159 -0.98 -18.79 2.10
C ASN A 159 -0.44 -17.67 3.02
N ARG A 160 -1.33 -16.86 3.59
CA ARG A 160 -0.94 -15.70 4.44
C ARG A 160 -0.28 -16.09 5.75
N GLY A 161 -0.36 -17.36 6.17
CA GLY A 161 0.36 -17.86 7.34
C GLY A 161 1.87 -17.61 7.28
N CYS A 162 2.46 -17.48 6.08
CA CYS A 162 3.86 -17.09 5.94
C CYS A 162 4.14 -15.62 6.35
N GLY A 163 3.12 -14.83 6.63
CA GLY A 163 3.25 -13.49 7.20
C GLY A 163 3.53 -13.47 8.71
N PHE A 164 3.43 -14.60 9.42
CA PHE A 164 3.81 -14.68 10.83
C PHE A 164 5.33 -14.67 11.02
N ASN A 165 5.75 -14.19 12.18
CA ASN A 165 7.12 -14.35 12.66
C ASN A 165 7.24 -15.63 13.50
N LEU A 166 8.38 -16.33 13.43
CA LEU A 166 8.64 -17.54 14.20
C LEU A 166 9.39 -17.25 15.53
N ASN A 167 9.87 -16.03 15.74
CA ASN A 167 10.42 -15.62 17.02
C ASN A 167 9.30 -15.40 18.04
N GLN A 168 9.33 -16.16 19.13
CA GLN A 168 8.30 -16.12 20.19
C GLN A 168 8.15 -14.75 20.86
N GLN A 169 9.19 -13.94 20.85
CA GLN A 169 9.17 -12.59 21.43
C GLN A 169 8.61 -11.53 20.48
N HIS A 170 8.42 -11.88 19.21
CA HIS A 170 7.93 -10.94 18.22
C HIS A 170 6.40 -10.76 18.34
N PRO A 171 5.85 -9.53 18.28
CA PRO A 171 4.41 -9.29 18.44
C PRO A 171 3.56 -10.02 17.39
N ASN A 172 4.07 -10.23 16.18
CA ASN A 172 3.42 -11.01 15.13
C ASN A 172 3.83 -12.49 15.13
N PHE A 173 4.15 -13.06 16.30
CA PHE A 173 4.50 -14.48 16.43
C PHE A 173 3.32 -15.38 16.04
N LEU A 174 3.65 -16.53 15.41
CA LEU A 174 2.66 -17.55 15.08
C LEU A 174 2.07 -18.15 16.36
N LYS A 175 0.87 -17.73 16.69
CA LYS A 175 0.13 -18.18 17.89
C LYS A 175 -1.31 -18.50 17.50
N SER A 176 -1.89 -19.50 18.17
CA SER A 176 -3.29 -19.89 17.99
C SER A 176 -4.24 -18.69 18.12
N GLY A 177 -5.16 -18.54 17.20
CA GLY A 177 -6.16 -17.48 17.15
C GLY A 177 -5.63 -16.10 16.72
N ASN A 178 -4.32 -15.96 16.33
CA ASN A 178 -3.81 -14.73 15.77
C ASN A 178 -4.05 -14.66 14.26
N LYS A 179 -4.27 -13.43 13.75
CA LYS A 179 -4.29 -13.13 12.33
C LYS A 179 -2.89 -12.69 11.88
N PRO A 180 -2.34 -13.22 10.77
CA PRO A 180 -1.03 -12.80 10.26
C PRO A 180 -1.10 -11.38 9.71
N LEU A 181 0.04 -10.71 9.67
CA LEU A 181 0.12 -9.43 8.97
C LEU A 181 -0.30 -9.57 7.50
N HIS A 182 -0.84 -8.50 6.95
CA HIS A 182 -1.56 -8.50 5.70
C HIS A 182 -1.07 -7.39 4.75
N THR A 183 -1.09 -7.64 3.45
CA THR A 183 -0.54 -6.69 2.46
C THR A 183 -1.60 -5.89 1.69
N LEU A 184 -2.87 -6.09 1.95
CA LEU A 184 -3.93 -5.38 1.27
C LEU A 184 -3.99 -3.91 1.73
N SER A 185 -4.15 -2.98 0.79
CA SER A 185 -4.14 -1.54 1.05
C SER A 185 -5.25 -0.85 0.27
N PRO A 186 -6.53 -1.20 0.53
CA PRO A 186 -7.64 -0.46 -0.07
C PRO A 186 -7.66 0.95 0.52
N THR A 187 -7.93 1.97 -0.28
CA THR A 187 -8.10 3.34 0.23
C THR A 187 -9.37 3.98 -0.30
N LEU A 188 -9.91 4.90 0.51
CA LEU A 188 -11.02 5.76 0.18
C LEU A 188 -10.72 7.15 0.74
N TRP A 189 -11.07 8.19 0.00
CA TRP A 189 -10.77 9.57 0.34
C TRP A 189 -12.02 10.42 0.25
N SER A 190 -12.32 11.14 1.32
CA SER A 190 -13.48 12.02 1.41
C SER A 190 -13.07 13.43 1.81
N LYS A 191 -13.91 14.40 1.53
CA LYS A 191 -13.77 15.78 1.95
C LYS A 191 -15.18 16.35 2.18
N ASP A 192 -15.36 17.04 3.29
CA ASP A 192 -16.64 17.63 3.66
C ASP A 192 -17.81 16.61 3.56
N ASP A 193 -17.60 15.41 4.15
CA ASP A 193 -18.50 14.25 4.10
C ASP A 193 -18.86 13.73 2.70
N SER A 194 -18.15 14.16 1.68
CA SER A 194 -18.35 13.73 0.29
C SER A 194 -17.19 12.87 -0.19
N LEU A 195 -17.50 11.78 -0.89
CA LEU A 195 -16.49 10.97 -1.56
C LEU A 195 -15.78 11.80 -2.64
N GLU A 196 -14.45 11.84 -2.58
CA GLU A 196 -13.63 12.53 -3.58
C GLU A 196 -12.92 11.55 -4.52
N PHE A 197 -12.31 10.52 -3.97
CA PHE A 197 -11.73 9.47 -4.80
C PHE A 197 -11.56 8.15 -4.06
N ILE A 198 -11.53 7.07 -4.85
CA ILE A 198 -11.22 5.72 -4.41
C ILE A 198 -10.05 5.24 -5.27
N ILE A 199 -8.99 4.78 -4.64
CA ILE A 199 -7.80 4.31 -5.35
C ILE A 199 -7.22 3.07 -4.68
N GLY A 200 -6.75 2.15 -5.49
CA GLY A 200 -6.07 0.97 -5.02
C GLY A 200 -5.25 0.30 -6.11
N THR A 201 -4.49 -0.70 -5.71
CA THR A 201 -3.56 -1.41 -6.59
C THR A 201 -3.36 -2.85 -6.13
N ARG A 202 -2.70 -3.63 -6.94
CA ARG A 202 -2.06 -4.90 -6.56
C ARG A 202 -0.54 -4.70 -6.38
N GLY A 203 0.18 -5.74 -5.97
CA GLY A 203 1.64 -5.70 -5.85
C GLY A 203 2.17 -6.12 -4.47
N GLY A 204 1.34 -6.77 -3.64
CA GLY A 204 1.77 -7.26 -2.33
C GLY A 204 2.36 -6.15 -1.46
N ARG A 205 3.59 -6.28 -1.02
CA ARG A 205 4.28 -5.29 -0.18
C ARG A 205 4.56 -3.96 -0.89
N TYR A 206 4.50 -3.91 -2.22
CA TYR A 206 4.70 -2.66 -2.96
C TYR A 206 3.49 -1.73 -2.93
N GLN A 207 2.29 -2.23 -2.58
CA GLN A 207 1.06 -1.44 -2.65
C GLN A 207 1.17 -0.06 -1.99
N PRO A 208 1.68 0.11 -0.74
CA PRO A 208 1.71 1.42 -0.12
C PRO A 208 2.62 2.42 -0.83
N GLN A 209 3.79 2.00 -1.31
CA GLN A 209 4.70 2.90 -2.03
C GLN A 209 4.17 3.27 -3.41
N LEU A 210 3.48 2.33 -4.09
CA LEU A 210 2.85 2.60 -5.38
C LEU A 210 1.69 3.61 -5.24
N LEU A 211 0.88 3.46 -4.20
CA LEU A 211 -0.21 4.40 -3.92
C LEU A 211 0.33 5.77 -3.52
N ALA A 212 1.33 5.85 -2.64
CA ALA A 212 1.88 7.12 -2.20
C ALA A 212 2.42 7.96 -3.36
N GLN A 213 3.14 7.36 -4.32
CA GLN A 213 3.71 8.08 -5.46
C GLN A 213 2.67 8.51 -6.51
N VAL A 214 1.47 7.93 -6.51
CA VAL A 214 0.38 8.35 -7.39
C VAL A 214 -0.56 9.34 -6.69
N ILE A 215 -0.81 9.17 -5.40
CA ILE A 215 -1.70 10.06 -4.64
C ILE A 215 -1.03 11.41 -4.35
N LEU A 216 0.25 11.42 -3.98
CA LEU A 216 0.93 12.66 -3.57
C LEU A 216 0.90 13.76 -4.63
N PRO A 217 1.22 13.52 -5.92
CA PRO A 217 1.12 14.57 -6.94
C PRO A 217 -0.29 15.14 -7.10
N TYR A 218 -1.33 14.31 -6.93
CA TYR A 218 -2.72 14.77 -6.95
C TYR A 218 -3.03 15.66 -5.75
N LEU A 219 -2.61 15.28 -4.54
CA LEU A 219 -2.81 16.07 -3.31
C LEU A 219 -2.04 17.41 -3.32
N LEU A 220 -0.95 17.48 -4.07
CA LEU A 220 -0.15 18.71 -4.28
C LEU A 220 -0.64 19.55 -5.46
N ASP A 221 -1.78 19.18 -6.07
CA ASP A 221 -2.38 19.88 -7.22
C ASP A 221 -1.41 20.03 -8.42
N ILE A 222 -0.55 19.01 -8.63
CA ILE A 222 0.43 19.01 -9.72
C ILE A 222 -0.19 18.58 -11.03
N ASP A 223 -1.04 17.51 -11.02
CA ASP A 223 -1.64 16.96 -12.23
C ASP A 223 -2.89 16.12 -11.89
N SER A 224 -3.67 15.77 -12.92
CA SER A 224 -4.82 14.87 -12.81
C SER A 224 -4.42 13.40 -12.71
N PHE A 225 -5.28 12.54 -12.20
CA PHE A 225 -5.01 11.10 -12.15
C PHE A 225 -4.79 10.47 -13.52
N GLU A 226 -5.42 10.99 -14.60
CA GLU A 226 -5.21 10.52 -15.97
C GLU A 226 -3.76 10.70 -16.44
N SER A 227 -3.14 11.77 -16.03
CA SER A 227 -1.73 12.07 -16.32
C SER A 227 -0.81 11.28 -15.40
N ILE A 228 -1.05 11.35 -14.09
CA ILE A 228 -0.19 10.78 -13.04
C ILE A 228 -0.05 9.26 -13.21
N ILE A 229 -1.13 8.55 -13.55
CA ILE A 229 -1.10 7.08 -13.72
C ILE A 229 -0.15 6.64 -14.84
N LYS A 230 0.07 7.47 -15.85
CA LYS A 230 0.99 7.21 -16.97
C LYS A 230 2.45 7.43 -16.61
N ASN A 231 2.73 8.11 -15.50
CA ASN A 231 4.11 8.38 -15.09
C ASN A 231 4.85 7.10 -14.73
N PRO A 232 6.15 7.01 -15.04
CA PRO A 232 7.00 5.91 -14.58
C PRO A 232 6.98 5.76 -13.07
N ARG A 233 6.89 4.54 -12.60
CA ARG A 233 6.91 4.20 -11.17
C ARG A 233 8.24 3.66 -10.73
N TRP A 234 8.42 3.70 -9.42
CA TRP A 234 9.56 3.08 -8.77
C TRP A 234 9.09 2.12 -7.67
N VAL A 235 9.93 1.16 -7.37
CA VAL A 235 9.79 0.32 -6.20
C VAL A 235 11.12 0.19 -5.50
N ILE A 236 11.09 0.25 -4.17
CA ILE A 236 12.22 -0.11 -3.35
C ILE A 236 12.28 -1.63 -3.36
N ASP A 237 13.29 -2.14 -4.04
CA ASP A 237 13.53 -3.56 -4.11
C ASP A 237 14.51 -3.98 -3.00
N TYR A 238 14.75 -5.27 -2.97
CA TYR A 238 15.42 -6.01 -1.95
C TYR A 238 16.76 -5.52 -1.51
N PHE A 239 17.02 -5.84 -0.25
CA PHE A 239 18.29 -5.67 0.43
C PHE A 239 19.05 -6.99 0.48
N ASP A 240 20.20 -7.01 -0.10
CA ASP A 240 21.33 -7.76 0.40
C ASP A 240 21.80 -7.01 1.67
N SER A 241 21.95 -7.70 2.78
CA SER A 241 22.34 -7.16 4.09
C SER A 241 23.62 -6.30 4.07
N ASN A 242 24.31 -6.25 2.95
CA ASN A 242 25.58 -5.53 2.73
C ASN A 242 25.49 -4.44 1.64
N LYS A 243 24.32 -4.18 1.05
CA LYS A 243 24.17 -3.16 -0.01
C LYS A 243 23.07 -2.18 0.32
N SER A 244 23.30 -0.91 0.02
CA SER A 244 22.27 0.12 0.01
C SER A 244 21.08 -0.34 -0.83
N SER A 245 19.87 -0.15 -0.32
CA SER A 245 18.65 -0.48 -1.04
C SER A 245 18.65 0.12 -2.44
N SER A 246 18.55 -0.74 -3.44
CA SER A 246 18.34 -0.25 -4.79
C SER A 246 16.89 0.11 -5.02
N ILE A 247 16.69 1.19 -5.76
CA ILE A 247 15.37 1.59 -6.22
C ILE A 247 15.31 1.20 -7.69
N LYS A 248 14.34 0.37 -8.04
CA LYS A 248 14.06 0.04 -9.43
C LYS A 248 13.07 1.03 -9.99
N PHE A 249 13.40 1.61 -11.13
CA PHE A 249 12.54 2.53 -11.88
C PHE A 249 12.12 1.95 -13.21
N GLU A 250 10.91 2.25 -13.65
CA GLU A 250 10.42 1.90 -14.98
C GLU A 250 11.03 2.93 -15.94
N LYS A 251 11.34 3.78 -16.25
CA LYS A 251 11.81 4.78 -17.24
C LYS A 251 12.23 6.07 -16.56
N ILE A 252 13.22 5.99 -15.72
CA ILE A 252 13.70 7.22 -15.07
C ILE A 252 14.36 8.15 -16.10
N ASN A 253 14.01 9.42 -16.08
CA ASN A 253 14.68 10.42 -16.88
C ASN A 253 16.09 10.74 -16.34
N LYS A 254 16.93 11.35 -17.18
CA LYS A 254 18.32 11.64 -16.83
C LYS A 254 18.46 12.60 -15.65
N LYS A 255 17.59 13.62 -15.55
CA LYS A 255 17.61 14.60 -14.47
C LYS A 255 17.35 13.95 -13.11
N ASP A 256 16.30 13.15 -13.01
CA ASP A 256 15.95 12.47 -11.77
C ASP A 256 16.97 11.38 -11.39
N LEU A 257 17.52 10.68 -12.39
CA LEU A 257 18.59 9.72 -12.15
C LEU A 257 19.84 10.39 -11.56
N GLU A 258 20.29 11.50 -12.14
CA GLU A 258 21.43 12.25 -11.63
C GLU A 258 21.15 12.83 -10.25
N TYR A 259 19.93 13.34 -10.02
CA TYR A 259 19.51 13.84 -8.74
C TYR A 259 19.57 12.77 -7.65
N LEU A 260 19.00 11.60 -7.89
CA LEU A 260 19.01 10.49 -6.93
C LEU A 260 20.42 9.95 -6.69
N LYS A 261 21.25 9.85 -7.73
CA LYS A 261 22.66 9.45 -7.58
C LYS A 261 23.46 10.43 -6.71
N LYS A 262 23.25 11.73 -6.87
CA LYS A 262 23.86 12.76 -6.00
C LYS A 262 23.44 12.62 -4.54
N LYS A 263 22.27 12.04 -4.29
CA LYS A 263 21.73 11.72 -2.95
C LYS A 263 22.14 10.32 -2.48
N ASN A 264 23.09 9.66 -3.14
CA ASN A 264 23.58 8.30 -2.83
C ASN A 264 22.52 7.20 -2.91
N HIS A 265 21.48 7.37 -3.73
CA HIS A 265 20.57 6.26 -4.01
C HIS A 265 21.19 5.27 -5.00
N GLY A 266 21.10 3.99 -4.71
CA GLY A 266 21.29 2.93 -5.70
C GLY A 266 20.06 2.88 -6.62
N VAL A 267 20.24 3.19 -7.91
CA VAL A 267 19.14 3.24 -8.88
C VAL A 267 19.37 2.22 -9.99
N ILE A 268 18.35 1.42 -10.27
CA ILE A 268 18.26 0.49 -11.39
C ILE A 268 17.16 0.97 -12.33
N ASN A 269 17.50 1.26 -13.57
CA ASN A 269 16.53 1.63 -14.60
C ASN A 269 16.14 0.40 -15.42
N GLU A 270 14.87 0.03 -15.41
CA GLU A 270 14.35 -1.14 -16.12
C GLU A 270 13.91 -0.84 -17.56
N ASN A 271 13.87 0.44 -17.95
CA ASN A 271 13.57 0.94 -19.30
C ASN A 271 12.18 0.59 -19.86
N GLU A 272 11.29 0.01 -19.08
CA GLU A 272 9.95 -0.39 -19.52
C GLU A 272 8.92 -0.28 -18.40
N TYR A 273 7.65 -0.23 -18.75
CA TYR A 273 6.55 -0.33 -17.80
C TYR A 273 6.38 -1.77 -17.32
N LYS A 274 6.24 -1.94 -16.00
CA LYS A 274 6.17 -3.26 -15.35
C LYS A 274 4.78 -3.52 -14.78
N ASN A 275 4.14 -4.59 -15.23
CA ASN A 275 2.93 -5.10 -14.60
C ASN A 275 3.12 -5.38 -13.09
N ALA A 276 4.33 -5.80 -12.69
CA ALA A 276 4.69 -6.03 -11.29
C ALA A 276 4.66 -4.76 -10.43
N TYR A 277 4.71 -3.55 -11.03
CA TYR A 277 4.58 -2.27 -10.34
C TYR A 277 3.12 -1.83 -10.17
N GLY A 278 2.26 -2.80 -10.09
CA GLY A 278 0.86 -2.72 -9.74
C GLY A 278 0.03 -1.81 -10.66
N PRO A 279 -0.89 -2.37 -11.44
CA PRO A 279 -1.89 -1.54 -12.07
C PRO A 279 -2.69 -0.83 -10.98
N ILE A 280 -2.91 0.46 -11.18
CA ILE A 280 -3.70 1.29 -10.28
C ILE A 280 -5.05 1.55 -10.95
N SER A 281 -6.11 1.28 -10.20
CA SER A 281 -7.46 1.70 -10.56
C SER A 281 -7.90 2.83 -9.65
N VAL A 282 -8.40 3.90 -10.24
CA VAL A 282 -8.94 5.05 -9.52
C VAL A 282 -10.29 5.48 -10.10
N ILE A 283 -11.22 5.81 -9.21
CA ILE A 283 -12.40 6.60 -9.51
C ILE A 283 -12.29 7.87 -8.69
N TYR A 284 -12.40 9.03 -9.31
CA TYR A 284 -12.27 10.30 -8.65
C TYR A 284 -13.30 11.31 -9.16
N LYS A 285 -13.62 12.30 -8.34
CA LYS A 285 -14.52 13.38 -8.69
C LYS A 285 -13.74 14.42 -9.48
N ASN A 286 -14.18 14.67 -10.70
CA ASN A 286 -13.54 15.67 -11.57
C ASN A 286 -14.03 17.11 -11.28
N ASN A 287 -13.41 18.10 -11.91
CA ASN A 287 -13.75 19.52 -11.74
C ASN A 287 -15.20 19.90 -12.12
N LYS A 288 -15.94 19.00 -12.81
CA LYS A 288 -17.34 19.16 -13.12
C LYS A 288 -18.26 18.44 -12.14
N ASN A 289 -17.70 17.95 -11.04
CA ASN A 289 -18.40 17.21 -9.98
C ASN A 289 -18.99 15.86 -10.41
N TYR A 290 -18.41 15.21 -11.44
CA TYR A 290 -18.75 13.86 -11.88
C TYR A 290 -17.65 12.88 -11.51
N PHE A 291 -18.04 11.65 -11.16
CA PHE A 291 -17.09 10.57 -10.97
C PHE A 291 -16.54 10.08 -12.30
N GLN A 292 -15.23 9.99 -12.37
CA GLN A 292 -14.47 9.56 -13.54
C GLN A 292 -13.52 8.45 -13.16
N GLY A 293 -13.53 7.35 -13.94
CA GLY A 293 -12.62 6.23 -13.74
C GLY A 293 -11.38 6.33 -14.63
N VAL A 294 -10.23 5.92 -14.12
CA VAL A 294 -9.00 5.80 -14.90
C VAL A 294 -8.41 4.41 -14.71
N ALA A 295 -8.08 3.76 -15.81
CA ALA A 295 -7.41 2.46 -15.84
C ALA A 295 -5.92 2.62 -16.16
N ASP A 296 -5.11 1.71 -15.61
CA ASP A 296 -3.66 1.72 -15.77
C ASP A 296 -3.21 1.18 -17.12
N ILE A 297 -2.25 1.85 -17.73
CA ILE A 297 -1.66 1.44 -19.03
C ILE A 297 -0.78 0.19 -18.95
N ARG A 298 -0.41 -0.27 -17.74
CA ARG A 298 0.51 -1.40 -17.53
C ARG A 298 -0.10 -2.75 -17.77
N VAL A 299 -1.42 -2.81 -17.84
CA VAL A 299 -2.17 -4.05 -18.11
C VAL A 299 -3.32 -3.81 -19.08
N GLY A 300 -3.44 -4.64 -20.09
CA GLY A 300 -4.54 -4.57 -21.05
C GLY A 300 -5.90 -5.08 -20.52
N THR A 301 -5.94 -5.57 -19.28
CA THR A 301 -7.15 -6.11 -18.64
C THR A 301 -7.86 -5.10 -17.73
N GLU A 302 -7.25 -3.96 -17.47
CA GLU A 302 -7.87 -2.87 -16.72
C GLU A 302 -8.93 -2.18 -17.61
N LYS A 303 -10.14 -2.03 -17.08
CA LYS A 303 -11.23 -1.41 -17.79
C LYS A 303 -12.06 -0.52 -16.87
N VAL A 304 -12.56 0.57 -17.43
CA VAL A 304 -13.55 1.45 -16.81
C VAL A 304 -14.89 1.20 -17.48
N PHE A 305 -15.91 0.98 -16.68
CA PHE A 305 -17.28 0.84 -17.14
C PHE A 305 -18.14 1.94 -16.51
N SER A 306 -19.01 2.55 -17.27
CA SER A 306 -20.07 3.42 -16.78
C SER A 306 -21.43 2.82 -17.13
N SER A 307 -22.38 2.85 -16.21
CA SER A 307 -23.80 2.68 -16.57
C SER A 307 -24.30 3.98 -17.15
N LEU A 308 -24.95 3.92 -18.29
CA LEU A 308 -25.71 5.03 -18.86
C LEU A 308 -26.92 5.34 -17.97
#